data_ed9d44d97d9e8dcd00c0e736a5598859
#
_entry.id   ed9d44d97d9e8dcd00c0e736a5598859
#
_cell.length_a   1.000
_cell.length_b   1.000
_cell.length_c   1.000
_cell.angle_alpha   90.00
_cell.angle_beta   90.00
_cell.angle_gamma   90.00
#
_symmetry.space_group_name_H-M   'P 1'
#
loop_
_entity.id
_entity.type
_entity.pdbx_description
1 polymer ?
#
loop_
_entity_poly.entity_id
_entity_poly.type
_entity_poly.pdbx_seq_one_letter_code
_entity_poly.pdbx_strand_id
1 'polypeptide(L)'
;MEDVKLLDRIKGFLSIDNGYGYGSGYGYGYGSGSGYGPGDGYGSGYGSGYGYGSGYGYGSGVDQINGALVHMIDGVQTIITAIRGNVAKGVILQSDLTLTPCCIVKGNNQFAHGNTLREAMAALTDKLFEGMPEEERIAEFIKTHPDPNAAYPNQDLFEWHHRLTGSCLAGRNAFIKDRCLTLDGETTVTNFISLTKYAYNGSVIVNLEKAYNSQLRSVITND
;
A
#
# COMPACT_ATOMS: atom_id res chain seq x y z
N MET A 1 18.76 1.95 -27.91
CA MET A 1 17.45 2.64 -28.03
C MET A 1 16.36 2.06 -27.13
N GLU A 2 16.31 0.77 -26.87
CA GLU A 2 15.33 0.18 -25.93
C GLU A 2 15.62 0.54 -24.47
N ASP A 3 16.87 0.59 -24.06
CA ASP A 3 17.27 0.92 -22.68
C ASP A 3 16.90 2.36 -22.27
N VAL A 4 16.98 3.32 -23.19
CA VAL A 4 16.58 4.72 -22.91
C VAL A 4 15.08 4.81 -22.67
N LYS A 5 14.27 4.09 -23.46
CA LYS A 5 12.82 4.05 -23.29
C LYS A 5 12.41 3.38 -21.97
N LEU A 6 13.14 2.37 -21.53
CA LEU A 6 12.89 1.73 -20.24
C LEU A 6 13.22 2.68 -19.09
N LEU A 7 14.36 3.38 -19.15
CA LEU A 7 14.77 4.32 -18.12
C LEU A 7 13.75 5.46 -17.94
N ASP A 8 13.22 6.02 -19.03
CA ASP A 8 12.20 7.07 -18.93
C ASP A 8 10.89 6.54 -18.35
N ARG A 9 10.52 5.30 -18.65
CA ARG A 9 9.37 4.64 -18.04
C ARG A 9 9.58 4.38 -16.55
N ILE A 10 10.80 4.00 -16.15
CA ILE A 10 11.17 3.82 -14.74
C ILE A 10 11.03 5.15 -13.99
N LYS A 11 11.58 6.24 -14.54
CA LYS A 11 11.46 7.58 -13.95
C LYS A 11 9.99 7.98 -13.76
N GLY A 12 9.15 7.79 -14.78
CA GLY A 12 7.73 8.07 -14.70
C GLY A 12 6.99 7.21 -13.66
N PHE A 13 7.32 5.91 -13.60
CA PHE A 13 6.73 5.01 -12.60
C PHE A 13 7.12 5.39 -11.17
N LEU A 14 8.39 5.78 -10.94
CA LEU A 14 8.89 6.14 -9.62
C LEU A 14 8.54 7.58 -9.20
N SER A 15 8.05 8.44 -10.12
CA SER A 15 7.62 9.79 -9.77
C SER A 15 6.45 9.76 -8.78
N ILE A 16 6.54 10.57 -7.73
CA ILE A 16 5.49 10.74 -6.72
C ILE A 16 4.97 12.17 -6.85
N ASP A 17 3.66 12.33 -7.02
CA ASP A 17 3.02 13.64 -7.19
C ASP A 17 2.87 14.39 -5.85
N ASN A 18 3.96 14.54 -5.10
CA ASN A 18 3.98 15.28 -3.84
C ASN A 18 4.47 16.73 -3.98
N GLY A 19 4.41 17.27 -5.20
CA GLY A 19 4.92 18.63 -5.47
C GLY A 19 6.44 18.72 -5.51
N TYR A 20 7.15 17.62 -5.45
CA TYR A 20 8.60 17.53 -5.66
C TYR A 20 8.84 17.17 -7.12
N GLY A 21 9.01 18.20 -7.94
CA GLY A 21 9.27 18.05 -9.36
C GLY A 21 10.69 17.57 -9.64
N TYR A 22 10.86 17.00 -10.83
CA TYR A 22 12.19 16.88 -11.43
C TYR A 22 12.76 18.29 -11.65
N GLY A 23 13.78 18.63 -10.90
CA GLY A 23 14.50 19.87 -11.10
C GLY A 23 15.99 19.61 -11.12
N SER A 24 16.68 20.14 -12.13
CA SER A 24 18.13 20.33 -12.03
C SER A 24 18.33 21.58 -11.19
N GLY A 25 18.83 21.42 -9.97
CA GLY A 25 19.06 22.55 -9.09
C GLY A 25 19.86 22.17 -7.85
N TYR A 26 20.58 23.17 -7.33
CA TYR A 26 21.22 23.06 -6.03
C TYR A 26 20.17 23.32 -4.96
N GLY A 27 19.93 22.36 -4.08
CA GLY A 27 18.95 22.51 -3.01
C GLY A 27 19.46 21.96 -1.68
N TYR A 28 19.29 22.78 -0.62
CA TYR A 28 19.38 22.30 0.75
C TYR A 28 17.96 22.00 1.22
N GLY A 29 17.69 20.75 1.58
CA GLY A 29 16.37 20.38 2.07
C GLY A 29 16.43 19.45 3.26
N TYR A 30 15.69 19.83 4.31
CA TYR A 30 15.33 18.91 5.39
C TYR A 30 13.93 18.42 5.12
N GLY A 31 13.78 17.14 4.87
CA GLY A 31 12.46 16.57 4.68
C GLY A 31 12.52 15.07 4.41
N SER A 32 11.50 14.36 4.82
CA SER A 32 11.26 12.99 4.39
C SER A 32 10.58 13.06 3.03
N GLY A 33 11.30 12.69 1.99
CA GLY A 33 10.78 12.63 0.64
C GLY A 33 11.70 11.84 -0.24
N SER A 34 11.16 11.13 -1.20
CA SER A 34 11.92 10.44 -2.24
C SER A 34 11.82 11.26 -3.52
N GLY A 35 12.93 11.69 -4.03
CA GLY A 35 12.98 12.45 -5.28
C GLY A 35 14.10 11.94 -6.19
N TYR A 36 13.87 12.06 -7.49
CA TYR A 36 14.88 11.80 -8.51
C TYR A 36 15.18 13.08 -9.28
N GLY A 37 16.44 13.42 -9.37
CA GLY A 37 16.86 14.54 -10.19
C GLY A 37 18.36 14.62 -10.34
N PRO A 38 18.89 15.15 -11.46
CA PRO A 38 20.28 15.53 -11.54
C PRO A 38 20.50 16.83 -10.76
N GLY A 39 21.39 16.79 -9.81
CA GLY A 39 21.77 17.98 -9.03
C GLY A 39 22.72 17.64 -7.90
N ASP A 40 23.59 18.60 -7.56
CA ASP A 40 24.43 18.53 -6.40
C ASP A 40 23.64 19.08 -5.20
N GLY A 41 23.47 18.28 -4.15
CA GLY A 41 22.73 18.71 -2.96
C GLY A 41 23.33 18.17 -1.68
N TYR A 42 23.37 19.03 -0.65
CA TYR A 42 23.65 18.61 0.71
C TYR A 42 22.33 18.51 1.44
N GLY A 43 21.99 17.33 1.91
CA GLY A 43 20.81 17.12 2.72
C GLY A 43 21.07 16.09 3.78
N SER A 44 20.76 16.40 5.04
CA SER A 44 20.63 15.42 6.08
C SER A 44 19.15 15.27 6.37
N GLY A 45 18.59 14.17 5.91
CA GLY A 45 17.22 13.79 6.16
C GLY A 45 17.09 12.29 6.02
N TYR A 46 16.12 11.72 6.71
CA TYR A 46 15.75 10.34 6.49
C TYR A 46 14.86 10.31 5.24
N GLY A 47 15.52 10.14 4.11
CA GLY A 47 14.86 10.00 2.83
C GLY A 47 15.79 9.29 1.87
N SER A 48 15.25 8.43 1.04
CA SER A 48 15.98 7.79 -0.04
C SER A 48 15.77 8.60 -1.30
N GLY A 49 16.78 9.33 -1.73
CA GLY A 49 16.78 10.04 -3.00
C GLY A 49 17.95 9.57 -3.84
N TYR A 50 17.71 9.41 -5.13
CA TYR A 50 18.77 9.17 -6.09
C TYR A 50 18.89 10.39 -6.99
N GLY A 51 20.07 10.97 -7.01
CA GLY A 51 20.44 12.01 -7.94
C GLY A 51 21.76 11.69 -8.61
N TYR A 52 21.90 12.04 -9.88
CA TYR A 52 23.21 12.13 -10.52
C TYR A 52 23.82 13.48 -10.13
N GLY A 53 24.65 13.46 -9.12
CA GLY A 53 25.37 14.63 -8.68
C GLY A 53 26.37 14.26 -7.60
N SER A 54 27.44 15.06 -7.46
CA SER A 54 28.38 14.92 -6.35
C SER A 54 27.72 15.43 -5.08
N GLY A 55 26.98 14.58 -4.40
CA GLY A 55 26.36 14.87 -3.11
C GLY A 55 26.83 13.88 -2.07
N TYR A 56 27.11 14.37 -0.86
CA TYR A 56 27.32 13.49 0.27
C TYR A 56 25.96 13.11 0.85
N GLY A 57 25.43 11.98 0.40
CA GLY A 57 24.25 11.35 0.98
C GLY A 57 24.65 10.11 1.77
N TYR A 58 24.17 9.97 2.99
CA TYR A 58 24.28 8.70 3.70
C TYR A 58 23.19 7.75 3.15
N GLY A 59 23.45 7.19 1.98
CA GLY A 59 22.68 6.09 1.42
C GLY A 59 23.56 4.85 1.43
N SER A 60 23.24 3.88 2.26
CA SER A 60 23.86 2.56 2.18
C SER A 60 23.12 1.73 1.14
N GLY A 61 23.58 1.70 -0.08
CA GLY A 61 23.01 0.90 -1.13
C GLY A 61 23.97 0.68 -2.29
N VAL A 62 23.70 -0.33 -3.09
CA VAL A 62 24.41 -0.59 -4.35
C VAL A 62 23.73 0.21 -5.44
N ASP A 63 24.44 1.09 -6.13
CA ASP A 63 23.85 1.94 -7.19
C ASP A 63 23.57 1.17 -8.48
N GLN A 64 24.44 0.20 -8.82
CA GLN A 64 24.34 -0.60 -10.03
C GLN A 64 24.85 -2.03 -9.84
N ILE A 65 24.20 -2.98 -10.49
CA ILE A 65 24.69 -4.35 -10.64
C ILE A 65 24.67 -4.72 -12.13
N ASN A 66 25.83 -5.07 -12.67
CA ASN A 66 25.99 -5.45 -14.08
C ASN A 66 25.38 -4.43 -15.05
N GLY A 67 25.49 -3.14 -14.73
CA GLY A 67 24.93 -2.05 -15.54
C GLY A 67 23.45 -1.76 -15.32
N ALA A 68 22.73 -2.56 -14.54
CA ALA A 68 21.36 -2.30 -14.16
C ALA A 68 21.30 -1.40 -12.91
N LEU A 69 20.49 -0.34 -12.97
CA LEU A 69 20.30 0.59 -11.85
C LEU A 69 19.50 -0.09 -10.73
N VAL A 70 19.99 0.05 -9.50
CA VAL A 70 19.29 -0.35 -8.28
C VAL A 70 18.53 0.86 -7.74
N HIS A 71 17.25 0.69 -7.51
CA HIS A 71 16.36 1.71 -6.97
C HIS A 71 15.93 1.34 -5.56
N MET A 72 15.93 2.32 -4.65
CA MET A 72 15.32 2.14 -3.34
C MET A 72 13.82 2.41 -3.47
N ILE A 73 13.01 1.39 -3.44
CA ILE A 73 11.56 1.48 -3.57
C ILE A 73 10.96 0.97 -2.27
N ASP A 74 10.30 1.83 -1.52
CA ASP A 74 9.68 1.45 -0.26
C ASP A 74 10.66 0.79 0.74
N GLY A 75 11.88 1.33 0.81
CA GLY A 75 12.94 0.79 1.66
C GLY A 75 13.63 -0.48 1.15
N VAL A 76 13.29 -0.95 -0.06
CA VAL A 76 13.81 -2.20 -0.65
C VAL A 76 14.66 -1.90 -1.88
N GLN A 77 15.88 -2.42 -1.92
CA GLN A 77 16.77 -2.31 -3.09
C GLN A 77 16.23 -3.17 -4.24
N THR A 78 15.81 -2.53 -5.31
CA THR A 78 15.09 -3.18 -6.40
C THR A 78 15.63 -2.77 -7.76
N ILE A 79 15.85 -3.72 -8.67
CA ILE A 79 16.14 -3.51 -10.08
C ILE A 79 14.85 -3.70 -10.85
N ILE A 80 14.38 -2.68 -11.55
CA ILE A 80 13.18 -2.77 -12.39
C ILE A 80 13.56 -3.31 -13.76
N THR A 81 12.87 -4.34 -14.21
CA THR A 81 13.09 -4.99 -15.51
C THR A 81 12.00 -4.71 -16.54
N ALA A 82 10.78 -4.43 -16.10
CA ALA A 82 9.67 -4.10 -16.98
C ALA A 82 8.59 -3.29 -16.24
N ILE A 83 7.87 -2.43 -16.97
CA ILE A 83 6.77 -1.62 -16.43
C ILE A 83 5.57 -1.69 -17.37
N ARG A 84 4.39 -1.82 -16.78
CA ARG A 84 3.09 -1.72 -17.48
C ARG A 84 2.10 -0.94 -16.61
N GLY A 85 1.84 0.32 -16.93
CA GLY A 85 1.01 1.21 -16.12
C GLY A 85 1.57 1.35 -14.71
N ASN A 86 0.76 1.08 -13.71
CA ASN A 86 1.12 1.15 -12.30
C ASN A 86 1.75 -0.15 -11.74
N VAL A 87 2.15 -1.07 -12.61
CA VAL A 87 2.77 -2.34 -12.25
C VAL A 87 4.15 -2.43 -12.85
N ALA A 88 5.14 -2.81 -12.05
CA ALA A 88 6.47 -3.15 -12.52
C ALA A 88 6.84 -4.60 -12.15
N LYS A 89 7.72 -5.18 -12.95
CA LYS A 89 8.45 -6.41 -12.59
C LYS A 89 9.89 -6.05 -12.33
N GLY A 90 10.49 -6.74 -11.39
CA GLY A 90 11.87 -6.52 -11.04
C GLY A 90 12.47 -7.65 -10.23
N VAL A 91 13.63 -7.38 -9.68
CA VAL A 91 14.30 -8.25 -8.71
C VAL A 91 14.73 -7.43 -7.51
N ILE A 92 14.52 -7.98 -6.32
CA ILE A 92 15.01 -7.43 -5.06
C ILE A 92 16.45 -7.87 -4.88
N LEU A 93 17.33 -6.93 -4.58
CA LEU A 93 18.69 -7.21 -4.13
C LEU A 93 18.66 -7.49 -2.62
N GLN A 94 18.93 -8.73 -2.26
CA GLN A 94 19.02 -9.16 -0.87
C GLN A 94 20.36 -8.75 -0.24
N SER A 95 20.45 -8.75 1.09
CA SER A 95 21.68 -8.42 1.83
C SER A 95 22.85 -9.39 1.57
N ASP A 96 22.55 -10.60 1.14
CA ASP A 96 23.55 -11.60 0.72
C ASP A 96 23.90 -11.50 -0.78
N LEU A 97 23.48 -10.42 -1.45
CA LEU A 97 23.66 -10.15 -2.87
C LEU A 97 22.90 -11.09 -3.80
N THR A 98 21.99 -11.92 -3.30
CA THR A 98 21.10 -12.70 -4.15
C THR A 98 19.99 -11.84 -4.74
N LEU A 99 19.46 -12.24 -5.89
CA LEU A 99 18.40 -11.56 -6.60
C LEU A 99 17.11 -12.37 -6.53
N THR A 100 16.07 -11.81 -5.96
CA THR A 100 14.75 -12.44 -5.84
C THR A 100 13.73 -11.76 -6.73
N PRO A 101 13.08 -12.47 -7.67
CA PRO A 101 12.04 -11.89 -8.51
C PRO A 101 10.90 -11.27 -7.69
N CYS A 102 10.40 -10.12 -8.14
CA CYS A 102 9.28 -9.45 -7.49
C CYS A 102 8.37 -8.72 -8.48
N CYS A 103 7.16 -8.46 -8.02
CA CYS A 103 6.24 -7.50 -8.60
C CYS A 103 6.20 -6.26 -7.71
N ILE A 104 6.12 -5.09 -8.32
CA ILE A 104 5.96 -3.79 -7.65
C ILE A 104 4.70 -3.16 -8.18
N VAL A 105 3.88 -2.63 -7.29
CA VAL A 105 2.69 -1.86 -7.65
C VAL A 105 2.76 -0.47 -7.04
N LYS A 106 2.19 0.51 -7.76
CA LYS A 106 2.09 1.90 -7.34
C LYS A 106 0.63 2.31 -7.24
N GLY A 107 0.26 3.02 -6.18
CA GLY A 107 -1.05 3.65 -6.01
C GLY A 107 -0.99 4.74 -4.95
N ASN A 108 -1.70 5.85 -5.17
CA ASN A 108 -1.74 6.99 -4.25
C ASN A 108 -0.36 7.41 -3.71
N ASN A 109 0.64 7.50 -4.60
CA ASN A 109 2.03 7.83 -4.29
C ASN A 109 2.74 6.86 -3.32
N GLN A 110 2.20 5.66 -3.15
CA GLN A 110 2.80 4.59 -2.38
C GLN A 110 3.20 3.43 -3.29
N PHE A 111 4.15 2.63 -2.82
CA PHE A 111 4.59 1.42 -3.49
C PHE A 111 4.46 0.22 -2.57
N ALA A 112 4.26 -0.94 -3.17
CA ALA A 112 4.36 -2.20 -2.45
C ALA A 112 5.00 -3.28 -3.33
N HIS A 113 5.71 -4.20 -2.69
CA HIS A 113 6.32 -5.37 -3.29
C HIS A 113 5.52 -6.63 -2.96
N GLY A 114 5.66 -7.63 -3.82
CA GLY A 114 5.17 -8.98 -3.59
C GLY A 114 5.86 -9.96 -4.54
N ASN A 115 5.89 -11.25 -4.19
CA ASN A 115 6.41 -12.28 -5.10
C ASN A 115 5.51 -12.46 -6.34
N THR A 116 4.24 -12.15 -6.15
CA THR A 116 3.21 -12.14 -7.21
C THR A 116 2.54 -10.77 -7.29
N LEU A 117 1.90 -10.48 -8.42
CA LEU A 117 1.09 -9.28 -8.58
C LEU A 117 -0.03 -9.20 -7.52
N ARG A 118 -0.65 -10.33 -7.21
CA ARG A 118 -1.71 -10.42 -6.21
C ARG A 118 -1.21 -10.01 -4.81
N GLU A 119 -0.04 -10.51 -4.41
CA GLU A 119 0.58 -10.15 -3.13
C GLU A 119 0.96 -8.68 -3.08
N ALA A 120 1.58 -8.14 -4.15
CA ALA A 120 1.94 -6.73 -4.22
C ALA A 120 0.71 -5.82 -4.13
N MET A 121 -0.39 -6.18 -4.81
CA MET A 121 -1.65 -5.43 -4.74
C MET A 121 -2.27 -5.49 -3.34
N ALA A 122 -2.27 -6.65 -2.68
CA ALA A 122 -2.76 -6.79 -1.32
C ALA A 122 -1.94 -5.92 -0.35
N ALA A 123 -0.60 -5.98 -0.43
CA ALA A 123 0.29 -5.18 0.39
C ALA A 123 0.10 -3.65 0.17
N LEU A 124 -0.12 -3.22 -1.09
CA LEU A 124 -0.44 -1.82 -1.37
C LEU A 124 -1.78 -1.41 -0.74
N THR A 125 -2.79 -2.25 -0.88
CA THR A 125 -4.10 -1.99 -0.30
C THR A 125 -4.00 -1.83 1.22
N ASP A 126 -3.33 -2.74 1.90
CA ASP A 126 -3.15 -2.68 3.34
C ASP A 126 -2.44 -1.38 3.78
N LYS A 127 -1.37 -0.98 3.07
CA LYS A 127 -0.70 0.31 3.32
C LYS A 127 -1.62 1.52 3.16
N LEU A 128 -2.45 1.53 2.13
CA LEU A 128 -3.39 2.62 1.90
C LEU A 128 -4.40 2.73 3.03
N PHE A 129 -4.85 1.59 3.57
CA PHE A 129 -5.78 1.56 4.69
C PHE A 129 -5.13 1.90 6.03
N GLU A 130 -3.85 1.56 6.25
CA GLU A 130 -3.10 1.94 7.47
C GLU A 130 -3.02 3.46 7.64
N GLY A 131 -2.86 4.21 6.56
CA GLY A 131 -2.81 5.68 6.57
C GLY A 131 -4.18 6.38 6.50
N MET A 132 -5.27 5.63 6.36
CA MET A 132 -6.61 6.17 6.12
C MET A 132 -7.33 6.44 7.45
N PRO A 133 -7.97 7.61 7.64
CA PRO A 133 -8.83 7.87 8.79
C PRO A 133 -9.94 6.82 8.95
N GLU A 134 -10.39 6.60 10.19
CA GLU A 134 -11.42 5.59 10.49
C GLU A 134 -12.71 5.81 9.70
N GLU A 135 -13.15 7.07 9.61
CA GLU A 135 -14.38 7.43 8.91
C GLU A 135 -14.30 7.12 7.41
N GLU A 136 -13.13 7.32 6.80
CA GLU A 136 -12.90 7.01 5.39
C GLU A 136 -12.86 5.50 5.15
N ARG A 137 -12.25 4.72 6.06
CA ARG A 137 -12.25 3.25 6.01
C ARG A 137 -13.67 2.69 6.09
N ILE A 138 -14.49 3.24 6.99
CA ILE A 138 -15.90 2.89 7.13
C ILE A 138 -16.67 3.25 5.87
N ALA A 139 -16.45 4.43 5.31
CA ALA A 139 -17.12 4.86 4.08
C ALA A 139 -16.78 3.95 2.88
N GLU A 140 -15.50 3.55 2.74
CA GLU A 140 -15.09 2.65 1.67
C GLU A 140 -15.64 1.23 1.86
N PHE A 141 -15.74 0.75 3.11
CA PHE A 141 -16.42 -0.51 3.42
C PHE A 141 -17.88 -0.47 2.96
N ILE A 142 -18.63 0.57 3.35
CA ILE A 142 -20.05 0.73 3.00
C ILE A 142 -20.24 0.84 1.48
N LYS A 143 -19.36 1.53 0.79
CA LYS A 143 -19.40 1.66 -0.67
C LYS A 143 -19.27 0.31 -1.38
N THR A 144 -18.44 -0.59 -0.85
CA THR A 144 -18.25 -1.94 -1.41
C THR A 144 -19.28 -2.95 -0.92
N HIS A 145 -19.92 -2.68 0.22
CA HIS A 145 -20.94 -3.52 0.87
C HIS A 145 -22.21 -2.71 1.16
N PRO A 146 -22.91 -2.18 0.15
CA PRO A 146 -23.99 -1.21 0.37
C PRO A 146 -25.20 -1.76 1.09
N ASP A 147 -25.51 -3.05 0.94
CA ASP A 147 -26.65 -3.70 1.62
C ASP A 147 -26.14 -4.56 2.79
N PRO A 148 -26.38 -4.16 4.06
CA PRO A 148 -25.93 -4.91 5.21
C PRO A 148 -26.61 -6.28 5.37
N ASN A 149 -27.69 -6.55 4.66
CA ASN A 149 -28.44 -7.81 4.71
C ASN A 149 -28.12 -8.73 3.51
N ALA A 150 -27.42 -8.25 2.50
CA ALA A 150 -26.91 -9.10 1.42
C ALA A 150 -25.77 -9.99 1.94
N ALA A 151 -25.61 -11.15 1.32
CA ALA A 151 -24.50 -12.07 1.60
C ALA A 151 -23.24 -11.65 0.84
N TYR A 152 -22.10 -11.68 1.53
CA TYR A 152 -20.77 -11.38 0.98
C TYR A 152 -19.81 -12.49 1.35
N PRO A 153 -18.79 -12.77 0.52
CA PRO A 153 -17.81 -13.81 0.81
C PRO A 153 -17.11 -13.63 2.17
N ASN A 154 -17.07 -14.68 2.98
CA ASN A 154 -16.42 -14.65 4.28
C ASN A 154 -14.95 -14.24 4.20
N GLN A 155 -14.26 -14.66 3.13
CA GLN A 155 -12.86 -14.27 2.87
C GLN A 155 -12.73 -12.74 2.71
N ASP A 156 -13.65 -12.09 2.03
CA ASP A 156 -13.62 -10.65 1.83
C ASP A 156 -13.86 -9.90 3.16
N LEU A 157 -14.86 -10.30 3.93
CA LEU A 157 -15.12 -9.74 5.26
C LEU A 157 -13.97 -9.98 6.25
N PHE A 158 -13.25 -11.09 6.12
CA PHE A 158 -12.04 -11.37 6.90
C PHE A 158 -10.90 -10.38 6.58
N GLU A 159 -10.68 -10.04 5.32
CA GLU A 159 -9.71 -9.03 4.91
C GLU A 159 -10.16 -7.62 5.35
N TRP A 160 -11.45 -7.33 5.21
CA TRP A 160 -12.01 -6.05 5.66
C TRP A 160 -11.92 -5.85 7.18
N HIS A 161 -11.98 -6.93 7.97
CA HIS A 161 -11.74 -6.79 9.42
C HIS A 161 -10.34 -6.25 9.71
N HIS A 162 -9.32 -6.68 8.96
CA HIS A 162 -7.99 -6.11 9.06
C HIS A 162 -7.97 -4.63 8.67
N ARG A 163 -8.51 -4.28 7.52
CA ARG A 163 -8.54 -2.90 7.00
C ARG A 163 -9.27 -1.94 7.94
N LEU A 164 -10.36 -2.37 8.53
CA LEU A 164 -11.12 -1.58 9.49
C LEU A 164 -10.40 -1.41 10.83
N THR A 165 -9.91 -2.51 11.40
CA THR A 165 -9.48 -2.56 12.80
C THR A 165 -7.97 -2.60 13.02
N GLY A 166 -7.18 -2.88 11.98
CA GLY A 166 -5.75 -3.13 12.09
C GLY A 166 -5.40 -4.49 12.72
N SER A 167 -6.36 -5.43 12.80
CA SER A 167 -6.14 -6.74 13.40
C SER A 167 -5.09 -7.56 12.63
N CYS A 168 -4.15 -8.18 13.34
CA CYS A 168 -3.13 -9.02 12.69
C CYS A 168 -3.71 -10.36 12.20
N LEU A 169 -3.05 -10.95 11.22
CA LEU A 169 -3.47 -12.23 10.62
C LEU A 169 -3.58 -13.37 11.68
N ALA A 170 -2.62 -13.43 12.60
CA ALA A 170 -2.62 -14.44 13.66
C ALA A 170 -3.85 -14.32 14.57
N GLY A 171 -4.21 -13.08 14.97
CA GLY A 171 -5.41 -12.80 15.78
C GLY A 171 -6.70 -13.14 15.05
N ARG A 172 -6.80 -12.79 13.75
CA ARG A 172 -7.96 -13.13 12.93
C ARG A 172 -8.11 -14.65 12.74
N ASN A 173 -7.02 -15.37 12.52
CA ASN A 173 -7.04 -16.84 12.41
C ASN A 173 -7.44 -17.50 13.74
N ALA A 174 -6.94 -17.02 14.87
CA ALA A 174 -7.35 -17.50 16.18
C ALA A 174 -8.86 -17.28 16.40
N PHE A 175 -9.37 -16.08 16.07
CA PHE A 175 -10.80 -15.75 16.20
C PHE A 175 -11.69 -16.71 15.40
N ILE A 176 -11.32 -16.98 14.13
CA ILE A 176 -12.06 -17.93 13.28
C ILE A 176 -12.07 -19.32 13.90
N LYS A 177 -10.91 -19.80 14.36
CA LYS A 177 -10.78 -21.12 14.99
C LYS A 177 -11.62 -21.23 16.26
N ASP A 178 -11.56 -20.24 17.14
CA ASP A 178 -12.27 -20.22 18.42
C ASP A 178 -13.79 -20.15 18.25
N ARG A 179 -14.25 -19.54 17.16
CA ARG A 179 -15.68 -19.42 16.83
C ARG A 179 -16.17 -20.49 15.85
N CYS A 180 -15.32 -21.44 15.47
CA CYS A 180 -15.63 -22.51 14.50
C CYS A 180 -16.20 -21.94 13.19
N LEU A 181 -15.66 -20.79 12.73
CA LEU A 181 -16.04 -20.15 11.48
C LEU A 181 -15.23 -20.71 10.31
N THR A 182 -15.72 -20.56 9.10
CA THR A 182 -15.01 -20.92 7.87
C THR A 182 -14.89 -19.70 6.96
N LEU A 183 -13.80 -19.64 6.21
CA LEU A 183 -13.62 -18.62 5.16
C LEU A 183 -14.34 -18.99 3.88
N ASP A 184 -14.69 -20.27 3.70
CA ASP A 184 -15.55 -20.73 2.63
C ASP A 184 -17.00 -20.35 2.96
N GLY A 185 -17.73 -19.87 1.94
CA GLY A 185 -19.11 -19.45 2.11
C GLY A 185 -19.29 -17.94 2.23
N GLU A 186 -20.46 -17.54 2.65
CA GLU A 186 -20.90 -16.14 2.68
C GLU A 186 -21.62 -15.82 3.98
N THR A 187 -21.57 -14.56 4.39
CA THR A 187 -22.35 -14.04 5.51
C THR A 187 -22.78 -12.59 5.25
N THR A 188 -23.78 -12.12 6.00
CA THR A 188 -24.24 -10.73 5.90
C THR A 188 -23.34 -9.80 6.72
N VAL A 189 -23.29 -8.52 6.35
CA VAL A 189 -22.59 -7.48 7.15
C VAL A 189 -23.22 -7.38 8.54
N THR A 190 -24.54 -7.51 8.66
CA THR A 190 -25.22 -7.51 9.96
C THR A 190 -24.67 -8.62 10.89
N ASN A 191 -24.47 -9.82 10.34
CA ASN A 191 -23.90 -10.93 11.10
C ASN A 191 -22.40 -10.72 11.39
N PHE A 192 -21.65 -10.22 10.41
CA PHE A 192 -20.24 -9.86 10.57
C PHE A 192 -20.05 -8.86 11.74
N ILE A 193 -20.83 -7.78 11.78
CA ILE A 193 -20.83 -6.80 12.87
C ILE A 193 -21.15 -7.48 14.20
N SER A 194 -22.20 -8.29 14.25
CA SER A 194 -22.62 -8.99 15.49
C SER A 194 -21.51 -9.88 16.04
N LEU A 195 -20.77 -10.57 15.17
CA LEU A 195 -19.67 -11.46 15.54
C LEU A 195 -18.43 -10.72 16.03
N THR A 196 -18.11 -9.55 15.41
CA THR A 196 -16.81 -8.90 15.56
C THR A 196 -16.79 -7.65 16.44
N LYS A 197 -17.94 -7.06 16.77
CA LYS A 197 -18.02 -5.84 17.59
C LYS A 197 -17.44 -5.92 19.01
N TYR A 198 -17.19 -7.13 19.50
CA TYR A 198 -16.51 -7.37 20.78
C TYR A 198 -15.11 -7.98 20.61
N ALA A 199 -14.62 -8.06 19.37
CA ALA A 199 -13.27 -8.52 19.05
C ALA A 199 -12.26 -7.37 19.14
N TYR A 200 -11.04 -7.61 18.64
CA TYR A 200 -9.98 -6.61 18.61
C TYR A 200 -10.43 -5.32 17.92
N ASN A 201 -10.24 -4.18 18.61
CA ASN A 201 -10.64 -2.84 18.17
C ASN A 201 -12.11 -2.74 17.71
N GLY A 202 -13.00 -3.44 18.43
CA GLY A 202 -14.43 -3.53 18.12
C GLY A 202 -15.18 -2.19 18.14
N SER A 203 -14.59 -1.13 18.71
CA SER A 203 -15.15 0.23 18.65
C SER A 203 -15.35 0.72 17.22
N VAL A 204 -14.43 0.38 16.30
CA VAL A 204 -14.56 0.69 14.88
C VAL A 204 -15.76 -0.04 14.26
N ILE A 205 -15.97 -1.30 14.64
CA ILE A 205 -17.13 -2.09 14.17
C ILE A 205 -18.45 -1.52 14.70
N VAL A 206 -18.47 -1.01 15.95
CA VAL A 206 -19.63 -0.29 16.49
C VAL A 206 -19.89 1.01 15.71
N ASN A 207 -18.85 1.72 15.30
CA ASN A 207 -19.02 2.93 14.49
C ASN A 207 -19.49 2.59 13.06
N LEU A 208 -19.04 1.47 12.48
CA LEU A 208 -19.59 0.93 11.24
C LEU A 208 -21.10 0.62 11.36
N GLU A 209 -21.54 -0.03 12.46
CA GLU A 209 -22.95 -0.30 12.75
C GLU A 209 -23.78 1.00 12.78
N LYS A 210 -23.27 2.04 13.47
CA LYS A 210 -23.93 3.36 13.52
C LYS A 210 -24.01 4.02 12.14
N ALA A 211 -22.96 3.90 11.33
CA ALA A 211 -22.94 4.48 9.98
C ALA A 211 -24.02 3.86 9.09
N TYR A 212 -24.20 2.53 9.08
CA TYR A 212 -25.31 1.89 8.39
C TYR A 212 -26.67 2.34 8.88
N ASN A 213 -26.85 2.39 10.19
CA ASN A 213 -28.11 2.83 10.79
C ASN A 213 -28.46 4.29 10.44
N SER A 214 -27.46 5.15 10.29
CA SER A 214 -27.64 6.54 9.88
C SER A 214 -28.06 6.66 8.39
N GLN A 215 -27.47 5.84 7.50
CA GLN A 215 -27.87 5.79 6.10
C GLN A 215 -29.31 5.31 5.91
N LEU A 216 -29.72 4.27 6.63
CA LEU A 216 -31.10 3.76 6.60
C LEU A 216 -32.11 4.83 7.03
N ARG A 217 -31.78 5.64 8.05
CA ARG A 217 -32.66 6.74 8.50
C ARG A 217 -32.78 7.85 7.47
N SER A 218 -31.68 8.22 6.78
CA SER A 218 -31.71 9.26 5.76
C SER A 218 -32.57 8.89 4.53
N VAL A 219 -32.65 7.61 4.19
CA VAL A 219 -33.53 7.12 3.12
C VAL A 219 -35.00 7.21 3.53
N ILE A 220 -35.36 6.85 4.76
CA ILE A 220 -36.75 6.86 5.27
C ILE A 220 -37.29 8.29 5.43
N THR A 221 -36.43 9.29 5.68
CA THR A 221 -36.88 10.69 5.89
C THR A 221 -37.00 11.51 4.60
N ASN A 222 -36.59 10.97 3.46
CA ASN A 222 -36.66 11.62 2.14
C ASN A 222 -37.80 11.09 1.25
N ASP A 223 -38.60 10.14 1.73
CA ASP A 223 -39.86 9.67 1.16
C ASP A 223 -41.04 10.25 1.93
#